data_0f2263444ae100100f1ca11bc85f4b34
#
_entry.id   0f2263444ae100100f1ca11bc85f4b34
#
_cell.length_a   1.000
_cell.length_b   1.000
_cell.length_c   1.000
_cell.angle_alpha   90.00
_cell.angle_beta   90.00
_cell.angle_gamma   90.00
#
_symmetry.space_group_name_H-M   'P 1'
#
loop_
_entity.id
_entity.type
_entity.pdbx_description
1 polymer ?
#
loop_
_entity_poly.entity_id
_entity_poly.type
_entity_poly.pdbx_seq_one_letter_code
_entity_poly.pdbx_strand_id
1 'polypeptide(L)'
;MKRSVLIAMLLVSGQAVLAQTVTSPVQNSFTTAQAPVRSDSSAGKFNTKALVPGNIDHLVSETLPDIGLKLQKFKREQKDRAERNKKKKLSRTEYEGIPIVEAYTKFGSGDRTIIEKFTVLKQYHQPSVYPRETYWYDSKAQRVSASVIKDKEKALILHGPYRRYQNGELLEEGFYYLGAKDGRWEKYDAKFMLLDKQKWHRGFPAESQITYYDSAHTKIKEVMPKEFGKLHGQYMAFYEGGQLAAEGKYDNGVKVGRWTEYYQYRRQRKKITQYGKDRWEESFEPYLISEWDEKGKVVYERPKEKATAESDEEQ
;
A
#
# COMPACT_ATOMS: atom_id res chain seq x y z
N MET A 1 -47.81 43.35 28.96
CA MET A 1 -48.14 42.85 27.62
C MET A 1 -47.50 41.47 27.47
N LYS A 2 -48.31 40.43 27.60
CA LYS A 2 -47.92 39.01 27.46
C LYS A 2 -48.01 38.61 26.02
N ARG A 3 -46.94 38.12 25.44
CA ARG A 3 -46.96 37.44 24.09
C ARG A 3 -46.74 35.96 24.27
N SER A 4 -47.82 35.22 24.12
CA SER A 4 -47.86 33.76 24.03
C SER A 4 -47.24 33.29 22.71
N VAL A 5 -46.26 32.35 22.77
CA VAL A 5 -45.74 31.64 21.62
C VAL A 5 -46.39 30.27 21.57
N LEU A 6 -47.16 30.04 20.53
CA LEU A 6 -47.81 28.77 20.17
C LEU A 6 -46.71 27.81 19.61
N ILE A 7 -46.54 26.67 20.25
CA ILE A 7 -45.75 25.57 19.73
C ILE A 7 -46.68 24.62 18.98
N ALA A 8 -46.50 24.54 17.67
CA ALA A 8 -47.18 23.56 16.81
C ALA A 8 -46.46 22.24 16.88
N MET A 9 -47.07 21.23 17.47
CA MET A 9 -46.64 19.82 17.39
C MET A 9 -47.02 19.26 16.01
N LEU A 10 -46.03 18.90 15.21
CA LEU A 10 -46.21 18.09 14.01
C LEU A 10 -46.08 16.61 14.39
N LEU A 11 -47.20 15.91 14.39
CA LEU A 11 -47.30 14.46 14.47
C LEU A 11 -46.89 13.88 13.09
N VAL A 12 -45.74 13.21 13.02
CA VAL A 12 -45.37 12.39 11.87
C VAL A 12 -45.82 10.96 12.16
N SER A 13 -46.80 10.51 11.44
CA SER A 13 -47.29 9.13 11.43
C SER A 13 -46.27 8.22 10.79
N GLY A 14 -45.75 7.28 11.58
CA GLY A 14 -44.86 6.20 11.10
C GLY A 14 -45.68 5.17 10.31
N GLN A 15 -45.34 5.01 9.04
CA GLN A 15 -45.75 3.82 8.28
C GLN A 15 -44.67 2.76 8.41
N ALA A 16 -45.02 1.65 9.05
CA ALA A 16 -44.23 0.45 9.11
C ALA A 16 -44.22 -0.24 7.73
N VAL A 17 -43.08 -0.28 7.07
CA VAL A 17 -42.85 -1.12 5.89
C VAL A 17 -42.49 -2.52 6.37
N LEU A 18 -43.39 -3.48 6.18
CA LEU A 18 -43.14 -4.90 6.37
C LEU A 18 -42.17 -5.38 5.28
N ALA A 19 -40.95 -5.68 5.67
CA ALA A 19 -39.98 -6.40 4.82
C ALA A 19 -40.38 -7.89 4.76
N GLN A 20 -40.84 -8.33 3.60
CA GLN A 20 -41.04 -9.74 3.30
C GLN A 20 -39.65 -10.40 3.11
N THR A 21 -39.29 -11.30 4.01
CA THR A 21 -38.17 -12.20 3.88
C THR A 21 -38.52 -13.31 2.89
N VAL A 22 -37.98 -13.27 1.70
CA VAL A 22 -38.01 -14.37 0.75
C VAL A 22 -36.86 -15.32 1.10
N THR A 23 -37.16 -16.38 1.82
CA THR A 23 -36.26 -17.53 2.02
C THR A 23 -36.42 -18.49 0.87
N SER A 24 -35.47 -18.52 -0.06
CA SER A 24 -35.33 -19.61 -1.03
C SER A 24 -34.31 -20.63 -0.52
N PRO A 25 -34.65 -21.91 -0.38
CA PRO A 25 -33.65 -22.92 -0.04
C PRO A 25 -32.84 -23.28 -1.28
N VAL A 26 -31.54 -22.98 -1.26
CA VAL A 26 -30.60 -23.51 -2.23
C VAL A 26 -30.30 -24.95 -1.87
N GLN A 27 -30.89 -25.88 -2.59
CA GLN A 27 -30.51 -27.28 -2.55
C GLN A 27 -29.22 -27.49 -3.32
N ASN A 28 -28.11 -27.69 -2.63
CA ASN A 28 -26.87 -28.18 -3.21
C ASN A 28 -26.97 -29.73 -3.34
N SER A 29 -27.38 -30.18 -4.50
CA SER A 29 -27.22 -31.59 -4.89
C SER A 29 -25.86 -31.76 -5.56
N PHE A 30 -24.87 -32.20 -4.78
CA PHE A 30 -23.62 -32.75 -5.33
C PHE A 30 -23.92 -34.19 -5.82
N THR A 31 -24.16 -34.33 -7.11
CA THR A 31 -24.18 -35.63 -7.76
C THR A 31 -22.74 -35.99 -8.12
N THR A 32 -22.18 -36.92 -7.35
CA THR A 32 -20.88 -37.55 -7.67
C THR A 32 -21.10 -38.51 -8.85
N ALA A 33 -20.77 -38.05 -10.03
CA ALA A 33 -20.69 -38.94 -11.20
C ALA A 33 -19.37 -39.71 -11.13
N GLN A 34 -19.43 -40.96 -10.73
CA GLN A 34 -18.35 -41.96 -10.91
C GLN A 34 -18.18 -42.22 -12.39
N ALA A 35 -17.02 -41.88 -12.95
CA ALA A 35 -16.62 -42.33 -14.26
C ALA A 35 -16.27 -43.83 -14.25
N PRO A 36 -16.64 -44.61 -15.27
CA PRO A 36 -16.30 -46.03 -15.32
C PRO A 36 -14.82 -46.20 -15.63
N VAL A 37 -14.15 -46.97 -14.78
CA VAL A 37 -12.79 -47.46 -15.03
C VAL A 37 -12.85 -48.46 -16.19
N ARG A 38 -12.29 -48.09 -17.31
CA ARG A 38 -11.91 -49.06 -18.36
C ARG A 38 -10.39 -49.20 -18.33
N SER A 39 -9.97 -50.35 -17.86
CA SER A 39 -8.64 -50.88 -18.07
C SER A 39 -8.52 -51.40 -19.48
N ASP A 40 -7.77 -50.74 -20.34
CA ASP A 40 -7.17 -51.33 -21.51
C ASP A 40 -5.74 -50.86 -21.65
N SER A 41 -4.86 -51.79 -21.35
CA SER A 41 -3.44 -51.75 -21.57
C SER A 41 -3.13 -51.95 -23.04
N SER A 42 -2.89 -50.88 -23.80
CA SER A 42 -2.07 -50.93 -24.99
C SER A 42 -1.16 -49.70 -25.04
N ALA A 43 0.10 -49.92 -24.67
CA ALA A 43 1.15 -48.94 -24.74
C ALA A 43 1.46 -48.64 -26.23
N GLY A 44 0.68 -47.75 -26.82
CA GLY A 44 1.05 -47.05 -28.05
C GLY A 44 2.01 -45.94 -27.68
N LYS A 45 3.29 -46.09 -28.00
CA LYS A 45 4.29 -45.03 -27.91
C LYS A 45 3.83 -43.86 -28.78
N PHE A 46 3.21 -42.87 -28.22
CA PHE A 46 2.97 -41.58 -28.88
C PHE A 46 4.31 -40.90 -29.10
N ASN A 47 4.71 -40.85 -30.35
CA ASN A 47 5.92 -40.17 -30.81
C ASN A 47 5.69 -38.65 -30.75
N THR A 48 6.04 -38.01 -29.63
CA THR A 48 5.87 -36.58 -29.37
C THR A 48 6.79 -35.68 -30.21
N LYS A 49 7.58 -36.26 -31.13
CA LYS A 49 8.43 -35.50 -32.06
C LYS A 49 7.71 -34.92 -33.28
N ALA A 50 6.43 -35.24 -33.49
CA ALA A 50 5.67 -34.77 -34.66
C ALA A 50 4.85 -33.50 -34.44
N LEU A 51 4.88 -32.92 -33.21
CA LEU A 51 4.21 -31.65 -32.88
C LEU A 51 5.20 -30.49 -32.77
N VAL A 52 6.00 -30.30 -33.82
CA VAL A 52 6.77 -29.08 -34.02
C VAL A 52 5.84 -28.04 -34.66
N PRO A 53 5.78 -26.79 -34.11
CA PRO A 53 4.84 -25.75 -34.56
C PRO A 53 4.90 -25.36 -36.07
N GLY A 54 5.89 -25.86 -36.81
CA GLY A 54 6.05 -25.59 -38.24
C GLY A 54 5.18 -26.41 -39.18
N ASN A 55 4.63 -27.57 -38.75
CA ASN A 55 3.87 -28.46 -39.63
C ASN A 55 2.35 -28.25 -39.56
N ILE A 56 1.87 -27.44 -38.65
CA ILE A 56 0.41 -27.20 -38.52
C ILE A 56 -0.10 -26.23 -39.59
N ASP A 57 0.76 -25.34 -40.06
CA ASP A 57 0.38 -24.34 -41.08
C ASP A 57 -0.01 -24.96 -42.44
N HIS A 58 0.55 -26.14 -42.80
CA HIS A 58 0.25 -26.81 -44.07
C HIS A 58 -1.04 -27.64 -44.00
N LEU A 59 -1.37 -28.22 -42.85
CA LEU A 59 -2.58 -29.05 -42.69
C LEU A 59 -3.86 -28.19 -42.55
N VAL A 60 -3.73 -26.94 -42.07
CA VAL A 60 -4.88 -26.07 -41.79
C VAL A 60 -5.30 -25.26 -43.04
N SER A 61 -4.37 -25.03 -44.01
CA SER A 61 -4.68 -24.23 -45.19
C SER A 61 -5.52 -24.96 -46.26
N GLU A 62 -5.50 -26.31 -46.25
CA GLU A 62 -6.20 -27.09 -47.26
C GLU A 62 -7.62 -27.54 -46.90
N THR A 63 -7.97 -27.57 -45.58
CA THR A 63 -9.23 -28.20 -45.14
C THR A 63 -10.25 -27.27 -44.49
N LEU A 64 -9.87 -26.06 -44.00
CA LEU A 64 -10.80 -25.16 -43.31
C LEU A 64 -10.36 -23.69 -43.42
N PRO A 65 -10.86 -22.92 -44.37
CA PRO A 65 -10.47 -21.51 -44.56
C PRO A 65 -10.74 -20.60 -43.35
N ASP A 66 -11.71 -20.92 -42.54
CA ASP A 66 -12.10 -20.11 -41.37
C ASP A 66 -11.14 -20.23 -40.18
N ILE A 67 -10.37 -21.32 -40.08
CA ILE A 67 -9.36 -21.50 -39.01
C ILE A 67 -8.09 -20.69 -39.31
N GLY A 68 -7.78 -20.46 -40.60
CA GLY A 68 -6.63 -19.64 -41.00
C GLY A 68 -6.71 -18.20 -40.51
N LEU A 69 -7.90 -17.59 -40.53
CA LEU A 69 -8.13 -16.23 -40.02
C LEU A 69 -7.97 -16.15 -38.49
N LYS A 70 -8.42 -17.19 -37.77
CA LYS A 70 -8.24 -17.25 -36.29
C LYS A 70 -6.77 -17.43 -35.91
N LEU A 71 -6.01 -18.23 -36.63
CA LEU A 71 -4.56 -18.43 -36.44
C LEU A 71 -3.76 -17.17 -36.75
N GLN A 72 -4.09 -16.44 -37.80
CA GLN A 72 -3.45 -15.17 -38.15
C GLN A 72 -3.74 -14.12 -37.05
N LYS A 73 -4.98 -14.04 -36.54
CA LYS A 73 -5.36 -13.16 -35.45
C LYS A 73 -4.58 -13.50 -34.16
N PHE A 74 -4.47 -14.79 -33.83
CA PHE A 74 -3.73 -15.27 -32.65
C PHE A 74 -2.22 -14.98 -32.77
N LYS A 75 -1.60 -15.21 -33.94
CA LYS A 75 -0.19 -14.86 -34.20
C LYS A 75 0.03 -13.34 -34.06
N ARG A 76 -0.90 -12.53 -34.55
CA ARG A 76 -0.85 -11.06 -34.42
C ARG A 76 -0.97 -10.61 -32.95
N GLU A 77 -1.90 -11.19 -32.22
CA GLU A 77 -2.06 -10.91 -30.78
C GLU A 77 -0.84 -11.33 -29.94
N GLN A 78 -0.22 -12.48 -30.27
CA GLN A 78 1.04 -12.91 -29.63
C GLN A 78 2.20 -11.95 -29.94
N LYS A 79 2.31 -11.49 -31.21
CA LYS A 79 3.33 -10.53 -31.61
C LYS A 79 3.14 -9.18 -30.90
N ASP A 80 1.91 -8.69 -30.87
CA ASP A 80 1.55 -7.45 -30.16
C ASP A 80 1.82 -7.55 -28.65
N ARG A 81 1.54 -8.72 -28.05
CA ARG A 81 1.85 -9.01 -26.65
C ARG A 81 3.36 -9.05 -26.38
N ALA A 82 4.12 -9.67 -27.30
CA ALA A 82 5.58 -9.71 -27.21
C ALA A 82 6.20 -8.32 -27.39
N GLU A 83 5.66 -7.48 -28.29
CA GLU A 83 6.09 -6.10 -28.48
C GLU A 83 5.73 -5.21 -27.27
N ARG A 84 4.52 -5.38 -26.69
CA ARG A 84 4.15 -4.71 -25.43
C ARG A 84 5.06 -5.12 -24.28
N ASN A 85 5.45 -6.38 -24.20
CA ASN A 85 6.38 -6.87 -23.18
C ASN A 85 7.82 -6.36 -23.42
N LYS A 86 8.25 -6.16 -24.68
CA LYS A 86 9.53 -5.52 -25.01
C LYS A 86 9.55 -4.03 -24.62
N LYS A 87 8.44 -3.31 -24.79
CA LYS A 87 8.31 -1.89 -24.41
C LYS A 87 8.29 -1.68 -22.89
N LYS A 88 8.01 -2.73 -22.10
CA LYS A 88 8.03 -2.69 -20.63
C LYS A 88 9.41 -2.99 -20.01
N LYS A 89 10.46 -3.21 -20.81
CA LYS A 89 11.81 -3.31 -20.25
C LYS A 89 12.18 -1.95 -19.64
N LEU A 90 12.31 -1.92 -18.30
CA LEU A 90 12.79 -0.73 -17.58
C LEU A 90 14.09 -0.24 -18.21
N SER A 91 14.14 1.03 -18.58
CA SER A 91 15.38 1.67 -18.99
C SER A 91 16.35 1.65 -17.80
N ARG A 92 17.62 1.32 -18.05
CA ARG A 92 18.67 1.38 -17.03
C ARG A 92 19.14 2.80 -16.75
N THR A 93 18.84 3.74 -17.64
CA THR A 93 19.31 5.12 -17.59
C THR A 93 18.24 6.12 -17.24
N GLU A 94 16.97 5.69 -17.26
CA GLU A 94 15.82 6.58 -17.06
C GLU A 94 14.66 5.80 -16.44
N TYR A 95 13.97 6.41 -15.49
CA TYR A 95 12.73 5.90 -14.88
C TYR A 95 11.71 7.03 -14.85
N GLU A 96 10.52 6.80 -15.40
CA GLU A 96 9.43 7.78 -15.52
C GLU A 96 9.87 9.17 -16.06
N GLY A 97 10.74 9.18 -17.07
CA GLY A 97 11.22 10.41 -17.72
C GLY A 97 12.34 11.12 -16.95
N ILE A 98 12.82 10.57 -15.83
CA ILE A 98 13.88 11.17 -15.03
C ILE A 98 15.16 10.32 -15.14
N PRO A 99 16.31 10.94 -15.48
CA PRO A 99 17.58 10.22 -15.56
C PRO A 99 18.03 9.66 -14.21
N ILE A 100 18.43 8.39 -14.20
CA ILE A 100 18.86 7.64 -13.02
C ILE A 100 20.27 7.06 -13.19
N VAL A 101 20.88 6.72 -12.06
CA VAL A 101 22.17 6.02 -11.98
C VAL A 101 21.99 4.82 -11.06
N GLU A 102 22.47 3.65 -11.49
CA GLU A 102 22.49 2.44 -10.65
C GLU A 102 23.57 2.58 -9.57
N ALA A 103 23.23 2.20 -8.34
CA ALA A 103 24.12 2.16 -7.21
C ALA A 103 23.86 0.92 -6.36
N TYR A 104 24.79 0.59 -5.49
CA TYR A 104 24.60 -0.47 -4.52
C TYR A 104 25.34 -0.14 -3.23
N THR A 105 24.90 -0.77 -2.15
CA THR A 105 25.61 -0.76 -0.88
C THR A 105 25.71 -2.18 -0.32
N LYS A 106 26.77 -2.45 0.45
CA LYS A 106 27.02 -3.74 1.09
C LYS A 106 27.41 -3.49 2.54
N PHE A 107 26.72 -4.12 3.46
CA PHE A 107 27.01 -4.03 4.89
C PHE A 107 26.76 -5.36 5.60
N GLY A 108 27.32 -5.51 6.81
CA GLY A 108 27.32 -6.77 7.54
C GLY A 108 28.50 -7.67 7.16
N SER A 109 28.59 -8.83 7.79
CA SER A 109 29.67 -9.81 7.59
C SER A 109 29.10 -11.24 7.63
N GLY A 110 29.76 -12.15 6.90
CA GLY A 110 29.35 -13.56 6.81
C GLY A 110 27.93 -13.72 6.31
N ASP A 111 27.16 -14.59 6.94
CA ASP A 111 25.78 -14.92 6.57
C ASP A 111 24.78 -13.77 6.81
N ARG A 112 25.20 -12.70 7.50
CA ARG A 112 24.42 -11.48 7.71
C ARG A 112 24.75 -10.37 6.74
N THR A 113 25.47 -10.68 5.65
CA THR A 113 25.78 -9.71 4.61
C THR A 113 24.52 -9.31 3.87
N ILE A 114 24.22 -8.01 3.90
CA ILE A 114 23.11 -7.39 3.17
C ILE A 114 23.69 -6.60 1.99
N ILE A 115 23.08 -6.80 0.83
CA ILE A 115 23.38 -6.05 -0.39
C ILE A 115 22.09 -5.36 -0.82
N GLU A 116 22.13 -4.04 -0.92
CA GLU A 116 21.02 -3.26 -1.48
C GLU A 116 21.45 -2.74 -2.86
N LYS A 117 20.67 -3.07 -3.88
CA LYS A 117 20.81 -2.55 -5.25
C LYS A 117 19.65 -1.58 -5.49
N PHE A 118 19.99 -0.37 -5.89
CA PHE A 118 19.02 0.69 -6.07
C PHE A 118 19.44 1.64 -7.17
N THR A 119 18.54 2.51 -7.53
CA THR A 119 18.82 3.61 -8.46
C THR A 119 18.60 4.94 -7.77
N VAL A 120 19.41 5.92 -8.13
CA VAL A 120 19.36 7.27 -7.59
C VAL A 120 19.22 8.29 -8.72
N LEU A 121 18.70 9.45 -8.40
CA LEU A 121 18.61 10.58 -9.35
C LEU A 121 20.00 11.03 -9.79
N LYS A 122 20.17 11.23 -11.09
CA LYS A 122 21.39 11.82 -11.65
C LYS A 122 21.51 13.31 -11.31
N GLN A 123 20.39 14.01 -11.23
CA GLN A 123 20.30 15.42 -10.82
C GLN A 123 19.32 15.52 -9.66
N TYR A 124 19.58 16.44 -8.73
CA TYR A 124 18.71 16.65 -7.59
C TYR A 124 17.33 17.15 -8.05
N HIS A 125 16.28 16.43 -7.64
CA HIS A 125 14.89 16.87 -7.70
C HIS A 125 14.35 16.92 -6.28
N GLN A 126 13.63 17.97 -5.96
CA GLN A 126 13.07 18.12 -4.63
C GLN A 126 12.00 17.06 -4.37
N PRO A 127 12.13 16.21 -3.32
CA PRO A 127 11.10 15.27 -2.94
C PRO A 127 9.83 15.98 -2.51
N SER A 128 8.70 15.25 -2.57
CA SER A 128 7.46 15.72 -1.97
C SER A 128 7.62 15.88 -0.45
N VAL A 129 7.00 16.92 0.11
CA VAL A 129 7.02 17.19 1.56
C VAL A 129 5.98 16.38 2.34
N TYR A 130 5.03 15.76 1.65
CA TYR A 130 3.89 15.08 2.25
C TYR A 130 4.16 13.65 2.75
N PRO A 131 4.96 12.81 2.05
CA PRO A 131 5.28 11.48 2.56
C PRO A 131 6.05 11.59 3.87
N ARG A 132 5.73 10.70 4.81
CA ARG A 132 6.38 10.67 6.12
C ARG A 132 7.87 10.37 6.02
N GLU A 133 8.25 9.52 5.08
CA GLU A 133 9.61 9.03 4.89
C GLU A 133 10.08 9.35 3.47
N THR A 134 11.26 9.94 3.39
CA THR A 134 11.97 10.16 2.13
C THR A 134 13.25 9.35 2.16
N TYR A 135 13.36 8.40 1.23
CA TYR A 135 14.50 7.49 1.13
C TYR A 135 15.59 8.09 0.23
N TRP A 136 16.80 8.11 0.75
CA TRP A 136 17.96 8.62 0.06
C TRP A 136 19.21 7.84 0.48
N TYR A 137 20.22 7.81 -0.39
CA TYR A 137 21.49 7.17 -0.12
C TYR A 137 22.47 8.19 0.49
N ASP A 138 22.96 7.87 1.68
CA ASP A 138 24.01 8.61 2.35
C ASP A 138 25.37 8.06 1.94
N SER A 139 26.11 8.81 1.10
CA SER A 139 27.42 8.40 0.60
C SER A 139 28.50 8.33 1.70
N LYS A 140 28.34 9.06 2.81
CA LYS A 140 29.25 9.01 3.95
C LYS A 140 29.02 7.79 4.82
N ALA A 141 27.74 7.52 5.15
CA ALA A 141 27.36 6.37 5.95
C ALA A 141 27.28 5.08 5.11
N GLN A 142 27.40 5.17 3.77
CA GLN A 142 27.28 4.07 2.81
C GLN A 142 26.02 3.21 3.02
N ARG A 143 24.88 3.85 3.27
CA ARG A 143 23.60 3.18 3.51
C ARG A 143 22.43 3.99 3.01
N VAL A 144 21.33 3.30 2.71
CA VAL A 144 20.03 3.92 2.46
C VAL A 144 19.44 4.40 3.79
N SER A 145 18.98 5.63 3.82
CA SER A 145 18.39 6.29 4.99
C SER A 145 17.00 6.80 4.66
N ALA A 146 16.10 6.75 5.64
CA ALA A 146 14.75 7.32 5.58
C ALA A 146 14.61 8.59 6.44
N SER A 147 15.72 9.24 6.74
CA SER A 147 15.77 10.43 7.60
C SER A 147 15.61 11.72 6.81
N VAL A 148 15.39 12.82 7.54
CA VAL A 148 15.35 14.16 6.95
C VAL A 148 16.68 14.50 6.27
N ILE A 149 16.61 14.93 5.03
CA ILE A 149 17.77 15.36 4.25
C ILE A 149 18.27 16.70 4.79
N LYS A 150 19.44 16.69 5.43
CA LYS A 150 20.10 17.90 5.95
C LYS A 150 20.91 18.62 4.88
N ASP A 151 21.60 17.88 4.04
CA ASP A 151 22.51 18.38 3.02
C ASP A 151 22.01 17.93 1.63
N LYS A 152 21.38 18.83 0.91
CA LYS A 152 20.76 18.55 -0.39
C LYS A 152 21.78 18.20 -1.47
N GLU A 153 23.01 18.69 -1.37
CA GLU A 153 24.05 18.45 -2.38
C GLU A 153 24.64 17.05 -2.28
N LYS A 154 24.60 16.46 -1.08
CA LYS A 154 25.16 15.12 -0.81
C LYS A 154 24.11 14.00 -0.77
N ALA A 155 22.83 14.37 -0.77
CA ALA A 155 21.75 13.43 -0.72
C ALA A 155 21.43 12.87 -2.10
N LEU A 156 21.76 11.60 -2.34
CA LEU A 156 21.37 10.89 -3.54
C LEU A 156 19.98 10.28 -3.34
N ILE A 157 18.93 10.94 -3.84
CA ILE A 157 17.55 10.51 -3.65
C ILE A 157 17.27 9.25 -4.46
N LEU A 158 16.65 8.25 -3.83
CA LEU A 158 16.26 7.02 -4.50
C LEU A 158 15.13 7.28 -5.49
N HIS A 159 15.29 6.76 -6.72
CA HIS A 159 14.29 6.87 -7.77
C HIS A 159 14.42 5.68 -8.73
N GLY A 160 13.34 4.90 -8.91
CA GLY A 160 13.34 3.70 -9.72
C GLY A 160 13.45 2.41 -8.90
N PRO A 161 13.95 1.32 -9.49
CA PRO A 161 13.94 0.00 -8.87
C PRO A 161 14.88 -0.10 -7.66
N TYR A 162 14.42 -0.86 -6.66
CA TYR A 162 15.13 -1.21 -5.44
C TYR A 162 15.03 -2.70 -5.17
N ARG A 163 16.13 -3.31 -4.74
CA ARG A 163 16.21 -4.71 -4.32
C ARG A 163 17.17 -4.88 -3.17
N ARG A 164 16.76 -5.63 -2.18
CA ARG A 164 17.57 -5.97 -1.00
C ARG A 164 17.79 -7.47 -0.94
N TYR A 165 19.03 -7.85 -0.80
CA TYR A 165 19.45 -9.25 -0.72
C TYR A 165 20.13 -9.50 0.61
N GLN A 166 19.98 -10.72 1.14
CA GLN A 166 20.78 -11.23 2.24
C GLN A 166 21.34 -12.59 1.81
N ASN A 167 22.64 -12.76 1.96
CA ASN A 167 23.32 -14.00 1.57
C ASN A 167 23.02 -14.48 0.13
N GLY A 168 22.74 -13.55 -0.78
CA GLY A 168 22.36 -13.84 -2.17
C GLY A 168 20.87 -14.03 -2.42
N GLU A 169 20.06 -14.24 -1.36
CA GLU A 169 18.61 -14.39 -1.43
C GLU A 169 17.91 -13.03 -1.45
N LEU A 170 16.89 -12.89 -2.32
CA LEU A 170 16.08 -11.67 -2.41
C LEU A 170 15.13 -11.60 -1.20
N LEU A 171 15.26 -10.54 -0.41
CA LEU A 171 14.38 -10.29 0.75
C LEU A 171 13.29 -9.26 0.49
N GLU A 172 13.59 -8.23 -0.30
CA GLU A 172 12.65 -7.14 -0.55
C GLU A 172 12.89 -6.55 -1.94
N GLU A 173 11.82 -6.28 -2.67
CA GLU A 173 11.90 -5.50 -3.90
C GLU A 173 10.74 -4.53 -4.04
N GLY A 174 10.98 -3.45 -4.76
CA GLY A 174 9.99 -2.41 -5.03
C GLY A 174 10.54 -1.28 -5.87
N PHE A 175 9.83 -0.18 -5.86
CA PHE A 175 10.19 1.02 -6.61
C PHE A 175 10.11 2.25 -5.72
N TYR A 176 10.96 3.21 -6.00
CA TYR A 176 10.89 4.55 -5.43
C TYR A 176 10.55 5.59 -6.49
N TYR A 177 9.75 6.57 -6.13
CA TYR A 177 9.50 7.77 -6.89
C TYR A 177 9.92 8.99 -6.08
N LEU A 178 11.01 9.68 -6.48
CA LEU A 178 11.58 10.83 -5.77
C LEU A 178 11.73 10.62 -4.25
N GLY A 179 12.27 9.46 -3.86
CA GLY A 179 12.49 9.08 -2.47
C GLY A 179 11.28 8.49 -1.74
N ALA A 180 10.11 8.47 -2.34
CA ALA A 180 8.91 7.87 -1.75
C ALA A 180 8.65 6.47 -2.33
N LYS A 181 8.12 5.54 -1.52
CA LYS A 181 7.70 4.21 -2.02
C LYS A 181 6.62 4.37 -3.07
N ASP A 182 6.76 3.64 -4.19
CA ASP A 182 5.81 3.66 -5.29
C ASP A 182 5.63 2.28 -5.91
N GLY A 183 4.48 2.05 -6.56
CA GLY A 183 4.20 0.77 -7.19
C GLY A 183 4.05 -0.39 -6.23
N ARG A 184 4.49 -1.56 -6.66
CA ARG A 184 4.40 -2.82 -5.91
C ARG A 184 5.65 -3.03 -5.07
N TRP A 185 5.46 -3.36 -3.80
CA TRP A 185 6.48 -3.75 -2.84
C TRP A 185 6.22 -5.15 -2.36
N GLU A 186 7.24 -5.99 -2.39
CA GLU A 186 7.17 -7.40 -2.01
C GLU A 186 8.31 -7.73 -1.06
N LYS A 187 7.99 -8.51 -0.02
CA LYS A 187 8.96 -9.04 0.93
C LYS A 187 8.93 -10.56 0.90
N TYR A 188 10.09 -11.15 0.99
CA TYR A 188 10.30 -12.59 0.91
C TYR A 188 11.06 -13.09 2.13
N ASP A 189 10.87 -14.38 2.44
CA ASP A 189 11.75 -15.08 3.38
C ASP A 189 13.01 -15.63 2.68
N ALA A 190 13.89 -16.27 3.46
CA ALA A 190 15.12 -16.91 2.95
C ALA A 190 14.83 -18.10 2.00
N LYS A 191 13.59 -18.59 1.91
CA LYS A 191 13.16 -19.65 0.98
C LYS A 191 12.44 -19.10 -0.24
N PHE A 192 12.50 -17.78 -0.45
CA PHE A 192 11.80 -17.07 -1.52
C PHE A 192 10.27 -17.21 -1.45
N MET A 193 9.69 -17.42 -0.25
CA MET A 193 8.25 -17.37 -0.06
C MET A 193 7.82 -15.94 0.19
N LEU A 194 6.73 -15.53 -0.46
CA LEU A 194 6.17 -14.18 -0.32
C LEU A 194 5.57 -14.02 1.08
N LEU A 195 6.16 -13.12 1.88
CA LEU A 195 5.70 -12.79 3.22
C LEU A 195 4.70 -11.63 3.23
N ASP A 196 4.94 -10.63 2.39
CA ASP A 196 4.14 -9.41 2.36
C ASP A 196 4.12 -8.80 0.96
N LYS A 197 2.98 -8.22 0.60
CA LYS A 197 2.78 -7.54 -0.68
C LYS A 197 1.93 -6.30 -0.49
N GLN A 198 2.52 -5.16 -0.76
CA GLN A 198 1.87 -3.87 -0.62
C GLN A 198 1.88 -3.11 -1.94
N LYS A 199 0.89 -2.27 -2.14
CA LYS A 199 0.85 -1.31 -3.25
C LYS A 199 0.94 0.10 -2.70
N TRP A 200 1.85 0.87 -3.26
CA TRP A 200 2.10 2.25 -2.89
C TRP A 200 1.88 3.20 -4.06
N HIS A 201 1.50 4.40 -3.77
CA HIS A 201 1.46 5.51 -4.73
C HIS A 201 2.10 6.73 -4.09
N ARG A 202 3.30 7.07 -4.56
CA ARG A 202 4.08 8.25 -4.14
C ARG A 202 4.15 8.43 -2.61
N GLY A 203 4.40 7.34 -1.88
CA GLY A 203 4.58 7.33 -0.43
C GLY A 203 3.34 7.05 0.40
N PHE A 204 2.19 6.83 -0.24
CA PHE A 204 0.95 6.44 0.42
C PHE A 204 0.46 5.08 -0.07
N PRO A 205 -0.29 4.31 0.75
CA PRO A 205 -0.95 3.09 0.27
C PRO A 205 -1.81 3.42 -0.96
N ALA A 206 -1.75 2.61 -2.00
CA ALA A 206 -2.34 2.93 -3.30
C ALA A 206 -3.87 3.09 -3.30
N GLU A 207 -4.56 2.44 -2.34
CA GLU A 207 -6.01 2.53 -2.18
C GLU A 207 -6.44 3.76 -1.36
N SER A 208 -5.48 4.54 -0.81
CA SER A 208 -5.78 5.71 0.01
C SER A 208 -6.58 6.76 -0.77
N GLN A 209 -7.57 7.32 -0.11
CA GLN A 209 -8.31 8.45 -0.64
C GLN A 209 -7.58 9.75 -0.26
N ILE A 210 -7.10 10.48 -1.26
CA ILE A 210 -6.37 11.73 -1.06
C ILE A 210 -7.29 12.89 -1.48
N THR A 211 -7.48 13.85 -0.59
CA THR A 211 -8.16 15.12 -0.89
C THR A 211 -7.14 16.23 -1.03
N TYR A 212 -7.46 17.24 -1.83
CA TYR A 212 -6.56 18.33 -2.15
C TYR A 212 -7.21 19.68 -1.87
N TYR A 213 -6.39 20.71 -1.63
CA TYR A 213 -6.84 22.09 -1.54
C TYR A 213 -7.07 22.72 -2.92
N ASP A 214 -6.34 22.22 -3.93
CA ASP A 214 -6.32 22.76 -5.28
C ASP A 214 -6.80 21.77 -6.33
N SER A 215 -7.37 22.27 -7.43
CA SER A 215 -7.81 21.47 -8.56
C SER A 215 -6.66 20.85 -9.36
N ALA A 216 -5.44 21.40 -9.25
CA ALA A 216 -4.23 20.88 -9.88
C ALA A 216 -3.64 19.65 -9.12
N HIS A 217 -4.23 19.27 -7.98
CA HIS A 217 -3.80 18.15 -7.14
C HIS A 217 -2.33 18.25 -6.67
N THR A 218 -1.86 19.48 -6.42
CA THR A 218 -0.50 19.73 -5.96
C THR A 218 -0.41 19.86 -4.44
N LYS A 219 -1.48 20.38 -3.80
CA LYS A 219 -1.55 20.61 -2.36
C LYS A 219 -2.46 19.59 -1.68
N ILE A 220 -1.87 18.61 -1.05
CA ILE A 220 -2.62 17.59 -0.31
C ILE A 220 -3.23 18.21 0.95
N LYS A 221 -4.54 17.99 1.15
CA LYS A 221 -5.28 18.38 2.34
C LYS A 221 -5.36 17.25 3.35
N GLU A 222 -5.69 16.05 2.88
CA GLU A 222 -5.95 14.91 3.74
C GLU A 222 -5.65 13.61 3.01
N VAL A 223 -5.09 12.66 3.74
CA VAL A 223 -4.84 11.28 3.28
C VAL A 223 -5.59 10.33 4.20
N MET A 224 -6.68 9.76 3.69
CA MET A 224 -7.46 8.71 4.35
C MET A 224 -6.91 7.36 3.90
N PRO A 225 -6.17 6.64 4.77
CA PRO A 225 -5.55 5.38 4.37
C PRO A 225 -6.62 4.31 4.19
N LYS A 226 -6.62 3.65 3.03
CA LYS A 226 -7.50 2.51 2.75
C LYS A 226 -6.67 1.32 2.33
N GLU A 227 -7.04 0.16 2.85
CA GLU A 227 -6.49 -1.13 2.47
C GLU A 227 -7.62 -2.14 2.45
N PHE A 228 -7.77 -2.87 1.35
CA PHE A 228 -8.89 -3.79 1.11
C PHE A 228 -10.28 -3.16 1.35
N GLY A 229 -10.45 -1.90 0.92
CA GLY A 229 -11.69 -1.16 1.02
C GLY A 229 -12.03 -0.60 2.42
N LYS A 230 -11.24 -0.88 3.45
CA LYS A 230 -11.44 -0.41 4.82
C LYS A 230 -10.38 0.62 5.21
N LEU A 231 -10.72 1.53 6.14
CA LEU A 231 -9.73 2.45 6.69
C LEU A 231 -8.71 1.66 7.51
N HIS A 232 -7.47 1.62 7.03
CA HIS A 232 -6.37 0.94 7.68
C HIS A 232 -5.05 1.65 7.37
N GLY A 233 -4.21 1.86 8.40
CA GLY A 233 -2.92 2.50 8.24
C GLY A 233 -2.85 3.92 8.77
N GLN A 234 -1.85 4.68 8.33
CA GLN A 234 -1.54 6.01 8.83
C GLN A 234 -2.44 7.07 8.18
N TYR A 235 -3.23 7.76 8.99
CA TYR A 235 -3.97 8.97 8.63
C TYR A 235 -3.09 10.20 8.73
N MET A 236 -3.21 11.12 7.79
CA MET A 236 -2.53 12.41 7.83
C MET A 236 -3.43 13.52 7.26
N ALA A 237 -3.43 14.66 7.93
CA ALA A 237 -4.01 15.90 7.41
C ALA A 237 -2.94 16.99 7.38
N PHE A 238 -3.04 17.88 6.41
CA PHE A 238 -2.07 18.94 6.20
C PHE A 238 -2.76 20.29 6.13
N TYR A 239 -2.05 21.34 6.48
CA TYR A 239 -2.40 22.71 6.17
C TYR A 239 -2.07 23.01 4.70
N GLU A 240 -2.66 24.06 4.13
CA GLU A 240 -2.45 24.45 2.74
C GLU A 240 -0.96 24.69 2.37
N GLY A 241 -0.16 25.13 3.33
CA GLY A 241 1.30 25.28 3.19
C GLY A 241 2.09 23.96 3.26
N GLY A 242 1.44 22.80 3.35
CA GLY A 242 2.08 21.49 3.40
C GLY A 242 2.59 21.07 4.79
N GLN A 243 2.34 21.88 5.85
CA GLN A 243 2.67 21.48 7.21
C GLN A 243 1.66 20.46 7.73
N LEU A 244 2.12 19.50 8.52
CA LEU A 244 1.26 18.49 9.14
C LEU A 244 0.28 19.16 10.11
N ALA A 245 -1.02 18.92 9.93
CA ALA A 245 -2.10 19.42 10.80
C ALA A 245 -2.58 18.37 11.80
N ALA A 246 -2.67 17.11 11.37
CA ALA A 246 -3.03 16.00 12.25
C ALA A 246 -2.45 14.69 11.71
N GLU A 247 -2.15 13.78 12.64
CA GLU A 247 -1.79 12.40 12.33
C GLU A 247 -2.39 11.42 13.32
N GLY A 248 -2.63 10.20 12.87
CA GLY A 248 -3.15 9.11 13.67
C GLY A 248 -3.11 7.80 12.91
N LYS A 249 -3.70 6.76 13.48
CA LYS A 249 -3.77 5.44 12.84
C LYS A 249 -5.20 4.93 12.86
N TYR A 250 -5.60 4.33 11.74
CA TYR A 250 -6.80 3.52 11.64
C TYR A 250 -6.46 2.03 11.65
N ASP A 251 -7.28 1.23 12.30
CA ASP A 251 -7.29 -0.22 12.21
C ASP A 251 -8.70 -0.68 11.89
N ASN A 252 -8.90 -1.21 10.67
CA ASN A 252 -10.18 -1.73 10.19
C ASN A 252 -11.38 -0.78 10.38
N GLY A 253 -11.19 0.52 10.16
CA GLY A 253 -12.22 1.54 10.28
C GLY A 253 -12.25 2.29 11.62
N VAL A 254 -11.58 1.77 12.66
CA VAL A 254 -11.55 2.36 14.00
C VAL A 254 -10.26 3.17 14.20
N LYS A 255 -10.37 4.30 14.89
CA LYS A 255 -9.19 5.07 15.33
C LYS A 255 -8.48 4.33 16.46
N VAL A 256 -7.15 4.15 16.35
CA VAL A 256 -6.36 3.45 17.35
C VAL A 256 -5.12 4.23 17.75
N GLY A 257 -4.61 3.97 18.94
CA GLY A 257 -3.39 4.56 19.45
C GLY A 257 -3.48 6.07 19.70
N ARG A 258 -2.38 6.76 19.49
CA ARG A 258 -2.29 8.20 19.74
C ARG A 258 -2.60 8.98 18.48
N TRP A 259 -3.50 9.96 18.61
CA TRP A 259 -3.81 10.96 17.60
C TRP A 259 -3.26 12.29 18.03
N THR A 260 -2.48 12.93 17.15
CA THR A 260 -1.82 14.20 17.42
C THR A 260 -2.31 15.25 16.43
N GLU A 261 -2.74 16.39 16.95
CA GLU A 261 -3.02 17.59 16.17
C GLU A 261 -1.89 18.60 16.37
N TYR A 262 -1.60 19.38 15.35
CA TYR A 262 -0.53 20.36 15.35
C TYR A 262 -1.07 21.75 15.00
N TYR A 263 -0.38 22.79 15.49
CA TYR A 263 -0.55 24.14 14.97
C TYR A 263 0.14 24.33 13.62
N GLN A 264 -0.35 25.24 12.81
CA GLN A 264 0.19 25.51 11.48
C GLN A 264 1.67 25.93 11.53
N TYR A 265 2.07 26.63 12.59
CA TYR A 265 3.40 27.16 12.72
C TYR A 265 4.28 26.27 13.59
N ARG A 266 5.55 26.12 13.20
CA ARG A 266 6.62 25.44 13.95
C ARG A 266 6.40 23.97 14.29
N ARG A 267 5.46 23.26 13.63
CA ARG A 267 5.08 21.86 13.98
C ARG A 267 4.80 21.69 15.47
N GLN A 268 4.29 22.70 16.10
CA GLN A 268 3.99 22.66 17.53
C GLN A 268 2.76 21.80 17.77
N ARG A 269 2.82 20.91 18.74
CA ARG A 269 1.68 20.07 19.11
C ARG A 269 0.58 20.96 19.69
N LYS A 270 -0.65 20.70 19.25
CA LYS A 270 -1.84 21.34 19.77
C LYS A 270 -2.54 20.43 20.77
N LYS A 271 -2.73 19.16 20.41
CA LYS A 271 -3.51 18.22 21.18
C LYS A 271 -3.08 16.79 20.92
N ILE A 272 -3.07 15.96 21.96
CA ILE A 272 -2.86 14.52 21.85
C ILE A 272 -4.03 13.82 22.51
N THR A 273 -4.72 12.97 21.72
CA THR A 273 -5.82 12.13 22.18
C THR A 273 -5.40 10.66 22.11
N GLN A 274 -5.69 9.89 23.16
CA GLN A 274 -5.49 8.45 23.19
C GLN A 274 -6.79 7.76 22.81
N TYR A 275 -6.69 6.85 21.86
CA TYR A 275 -7.71 5.87 21.48
C TYR A 275 -7.25 4.48 21.91
N GLY A 276 -8.11 3.48 21.79
CA GLY A 276 -7.80 2.09 22.09
C GLY A 276 -6.52 1.61 21.41
N LYS A 277 -5.89 0.58 21.94
CA LYS A 277 -4.64 0.02 21.41
C LYS A 277 -4.86 -0.60 20.03
N ASP A 278 -5.98 -1.29 19.88
CA ASP A 278 -6.38 -1.97 18.64
C ASP A 278 -7.91 -1.90 18.46
N ARG A 279 -8.41 -2.45 17.35
CA ARG A 279 -9.83 -2.45 16.99
C ARG A 279 -10.73 -3.27 17.92
N TRP A 280 -10.16 -4.11 18.78
CA TRP A 280 -10.91 -5.04 19.65
C TRP A 280 -11.29 -4.40 20.99
N GLU A 281 -10.68 -3.26 21.34
CA GLU A 281 -11.01 -2.50 22.54
C GLU A 281 -12.25 -1.62 22.33
N GLU A 282 -13.41 -2.23 22.04
CA GLU A 282 -14.67 -1.50 21.74
C GLU A 282 -15.17 -0.65 22.93
N SER A 283 -14.88 -1.05 24.16
CA SER A 283 -15.26 -0.32 25.37
C SER A 283 -14.32 0.82 25.75
N PHE A 284 -13.23 1.03 25.00
CA PHE A 284 -12.26 2.07 25.31
C PHE A 284 -12.82 3.46 25.00
N GLU A 285 -12.97 4.30 26.01
CA GLU A 285 -13.35 5.69 25.87
C GLU A 285 -12.12 6.56 25.53
N PRO A 286 -12.08 7.22 24.36
CA PRO A 286 -10.98 8.11 24.01
C PRO A 286 -10.82 9.24 25.01
N TYR A 287 -9.58 9.52 25.42
CA TYR A 287 -9.29 10.57 26.36
C TYR A 287 -8.16 11.49 25.90
N LEU A 288 -8.21 12.74 26.40
CA LEU A 288 -7.17 13.74 26.15
C LEU A 288 -5.95 13.44 27.03
N ILE A 289 -4.77 13.32 26.40
CA ILE A 289 -3.49 13.17 27.11
C ILE A 289 -2.95 14.55 27.50
N SER A 290 -2.84 15.44 26.49
CA SER A 290 -2.24 16.76 26.69
C SER A 290 -2.77 17.73 25.63
N GLU A 291 -2.84 19.00 26.00
CA GLU A 291 -3.20 20.14 25.15
C GLU A 291 -2.25 21.31 25.41
N TRP A 292 -1.86 22.01 24.36
CA TRP A 292 -0.98 23.15 24.39
C TRP A 292 -1.62 24.34 23.68
N ASP A 293 -1.26 25.56 24.09
CA ASP A 293 -1.59 26.77 23.37
C ASP A 293 -0.65 27.02 22.18
N GLU A 294 -0.94 28.03 21.37
CA GLU A 294 -0.12 28.43 20.23
C GLU A 294 1.33 28.84 20.59
N LYS A 295 1.59 29.17 21.85
CA LYS A 295 2.91 29.53 22.38
C LYS A 295 3.67 28.32 22.91
N GLY A 296 3.05 27.12 22.95
CA GLY A 296 3.62 25.88 23.45
C GLY A 296 3.52 25.70 24.95
N LYS A 297 2.75 26.54 25.63
CA LYS A 297 2.46 26.37 27.03
C LYS A 297 1.42 25.26 27.20
N VAL A 298 1.64 24.39 28.17
CA VAL A 298 0.69 23.32 28.52
C VAL A 298 -0.58 23.95 29.09
N VAL A 299 -1.72 23.69 28.43
CA VAL A 299 -3.06 24.06 28.87
C VAL A 299 -3.65 22.96 29.74
N TYR A 300 -3.44 21.70 29.29
CA TYR A 300 -3.89 20.52 30.00
C TYR A 300 -2.87 19.39 29.87
N GLU A 301 -2.65 18.67 30.95
CA GLU A 301 -1.88 17.44 30.98
C GLU A 301 -2.57 16.46 31.95
N ARG A 302 -2.88 15.25 31.42
CA ARG A 302 -3.49 14.20 32.26
C ARG A 302 -2.49 13.75 33.32
N PRO A 303 -2.89 13.68 34.58
CA PRO A 303 -2.04 13.12 35.62
C PRO A 303 -1.62 11.69 35.29
N LYS A 304 -0.34 11.39 35.43
CA LYS A 304 0.14 10.01 35.31
C LYS A 304 -0.41 9.25 36.54
N GLU A 305 -1.26 8.25 36.28
CA GLU A 305 -1.59 7.28 37.35
C GLU A 305 -0.26 6.63 37.74
N LYS A 306 0.11 6.81 39.02
CA LYS A 306 1.22 6.05 39.59
C LYS A 306 0.79 4.60 39.47
N ALA A 307 1.55 3.79 38.77
CA ALA A 307 1.42 2.33 38.80
C ALA A 307 1.57 1.97 40.32
N THR A 308 0.46 1.66 40.96
CA THR A 308 0.46 1.00 42.26
C THR A 308 1.07 -0.36 42.00
N ALA A 309 2.34 -0.51 42.39
CA ALA A 309 2.94 -1.81 42.54
C ALA A 309 2.10 -2.50 43.64
N GLU A 310 1.22 -3.39 43.22
CA GLU A 310 0.68 -4.41 44.11
C GLU A 310 1.89 -5.27 44.51
N SER A 311 2.42 -4.95 45.67
CA SER A 311 3.30 -5.84 46.40
C SER A 311 2.43 -7.02 46.82
N ASP A 312 2.58 -8.13 46.15
CA ASP A 312 2.19 -9.43 46.63
C ASP A 312 3.02 -9.72 47.90
N GLU A 313 2.48 -9.33 49.04
CA GLU A 313 2.84 -9.93 50.31
C GLU A 313 2.08 -11.24 50.44
N GLU A 314 2.68 -12.32 49.94
CA GLU A 314 2.35 -13.66 50.40
C GLU A 314 2.84 -13.81 51.83
N GLN A 315 1.88 -13.98 52.75
CA GLN A 315 2.08 -14.67 54.03
C GLN A 315 1.70 -16.15 53.88
#